data_e312c0ae3bb615d66972f710663b985a
#
_entry.id   e312c0ae3bb615d66972f710663b985a
#
_cell.length_a   1.000
_cell.length_b   1.000
_cell.length_c   1.000
_cell.angle_alpha   90.00
_cell.angle_beta   90.00
_cell.angle_gamma   90.00
#
_symmetry.space_group_name_H-M   'P 1'
#
loop_
_entity.id
_entity.type
_entity.pdbx_description
1 polymer ?
#
loop_
_entity_poly.entity_id
_entity_poly.type
_entity_poly.pdbx_seq_one_letter_code
_entity_poly.pdbx_strand_id
1 'polypeptide(L)'
;MSFGGEGGREFMLDGKPFQIRSAEIHPQRVPRAYWRHRIQTAKAMGLNTIAFYVFWNQLEQPDGSWDFSGRNDIAAFIDLCQEEGMWVLFRPGPYVCGEWDLGGLPTYLIKDDVTPLRYTGNQQFMEAQTRYLEKMAEIAIPRLSRNGGPILMVQLENEYGSYKSPHDEMAYIEWLKDFWTKKGAGPFYLSEGS
;
A
#
# COMPACT_ATOMS: atom_id res chain seq x y z
N MET A 1 -13.84 3.35 -8.97
CA MET A 1 -13.94 4.28 -7.82
C MET A 1 -13.73 5.70 -8.32
N SER A 2 -14.56 6.66 -7.92
CA SER A 2 -14.47 8.08 -8.26
C SER A 2 -15.02 8.93 -7.12
N PHE A 3 -14.90 10.26 -7.24
CA PHE A 3 -15.60 11.20 -6.38
C PHE A 3 -16.84 11.71 -7.10
N GLY A 4 -17.92 11.97 -6.35
CA GLY A 4 -19.21 12.43 -6.88
C GLY A 4 -20.11 12.95 -5.76
N GLY A 5 -21.43 12.92 -5.99
CA GLY A 5 -22.42 13.47 -5.07
C GLY A 5 -22.45 14.99 -5.06
N GLU A 6 -23.22 15.58 -4.15
CA GLU A 6 -23.31 17.03 -4.01
C GLU A 6 -21.98 17.62 -3.54
N GLY A 7 -21.39 18.50 -4.36
CA GLY A 7 -20.08 19.09 -4.10
C GLY A 7 -18.88 18.14 -4.28
N GLY A 8 -19.05 16.97 -4.90
CA GLY A 8 -17.95 16.04 -5.17
C GLY A 8 -17.34 15.39 -3.92
N ARG A 9 -18.09 15.31 -2.82
CA ARG A 9 -17.60 14.88 -1.50
C ARG A 9 -17.88 13.41 -1.16
N GLU A 10 -18.52 12.68 -2.06
CA GLU A 10 -18.88 11.29 -1.83
C GLU A 10 -17.98 10.36 -2.65
N PHE A 11 -17.60 9.25 -2.05
CA PHE A 11 -17.03 8.16 -2.83
C PHE A 11 -18.12 7.49 -3.67
N MET A 12 -17.80 7.27 -4.94
CA MET A 12 -18.70 6.60 -5.88
C MET A 12 -18.05 5.31 -6.38
N LEU A 13 -18.75 4.20 -6.27
CA LEU A 13 -18.36 2.93 -6.86
C LEU A 13 -19.41 2.53 -7.89
N ASP A 14 -18.98 2.38 -9.15
CA ASP A 14 -19.85 2.07 -10.28
C ASP A 14 -21.07 3.03 -10.40
N GLY A 15 -20.79 4.32 -10.17
CA GLY A 15 -21.78 5.40 -10.26
C GLY A 15 -22.77 5.49 -9.10
N LYS A 16 -22.57 4.72 -8.03
CA LYS A 16 -23.41 4.74 -6.82
C LYS A 16 -22.60 5.21 -5.61
N PRO A 17 -23.23 5.95 -4.67
CA PRO A 17 -22.59 6.30 -3.40
C PRO A 17 -22.07 5.06 -2.68
N PHE A 18 -20.83 5.13 -2.21
CA PHE A 18 -20.17 4.02 -1.53
C PHE A 18 -19.45 4.50 -0.28
N GLN A 19 -19.88 4.01 0.88
CA GLN A 19 -19.21 4.28 2.15
C GLN A 19 -18.17 3.21 2.44
N ILE A 20 -16.90 3.61 2.49
CA ILE A 20 -15.82 2.72 2.91
C ILE A 20 -15.92 2.52 4.43
N ARG A 21 -16.03 1.26 4.85
CA ARG A 21 -15.94 0.81 6.24
C ARG A 21 -14.86 -0.23 6.31
N SER A 22 -13.65 0.17 6.74
CA SER A 22 -12.48 -0.69 6.67
C SER A 22 -11.95 -1.10 8.04
N ALA A 23 -11.28 -2.25 8.07
CA ALA A 23 -10.36 -2.67 9.12
C ALA A 23 -8.98 -2.91 8.54
N GLU A 24 -7.95 -2.78 9.38
CA GLU A 24 -6.58 -3.14 8.99
C GLU A 24 -6.28 -4.59 9.37
N ILE A 25 -5.84 -5.38 8.38
CA ILE A 25 -5.38 -6.76 8.56
C ILE A 25 -4.12 -6.94 7.73
N HIS A 26 -2.96 -6.85 8.36
CA HIS A 26 -1.68 -6.99 7.66
C HIS A 26 -1.36 -8.48 7.45
N PRO A 27 -1.34 -9.00 6.20
CA PRO A 27 -1.14 -10.42 5.94
C PRO A 27 0.18 -10.94 6.51
N GLN A 28 1.23 -10.15 6.44
CA GLN A 28 2.56 -10.52 6.92
C GLN A 28 2.65 -10.71 8.45
N ARG A 29 1.68 -10.15 9.22
CA ARG A 29 1.55 -10.32 10.68
C ARG A 29 0.65 -11.50 11.09
N VAL A 30 -0.09 -12.06 10.14
CA VAL A 30 -1.08 -13.11 10.42
C VAL A 30 -0.67 -14.40 9.70
N PRO A 31 -0.59 -15.56 10.38
CA PRO A 31 -0.36 -16.83 9.68
C PRO A 31 -1.39 -17.04 8.57
N ARG A 32 -0.95 -17.49 7.39
CA ARG A 32 -1.79 -17.64 6.19
C ARG A 32 -3.07 -18.46 6.46
N ALA A 33 -2.98 -19.47 7.29
CA ALA A 33 -4.13 -20.34 7.64
C ALA A 33 -5.28 -19.57 8.33
N TYR A 34 -5.01 -18.38 8.91
CA TYR A 34 -6.02 -17.56 9.59
C TYR A 34 -6.53 -16.40 8.76
N TRP A 35 -6.00 -16.14 7.55
CA TRP A 35 -6.42 -14.99 6.74
C TRP A 35 -7.92 -14.99 6.47
N ARG A 36 -8.46 -16.09 5.96
CA ARG A 36 -9.89 -16.22 5.65
C ARG A 36 -10.75 -15.95 6.88
N HIS A 37 -10.40 -16.54 8.02
CA HIS A 37 -11.13 -16.32 9.27
C HIS A 37 -11.13 -14.84 9.68
N ARG A 38 -9.99 -14.13 9.59
CA ARG A 38 -9.90 -12.72 9.93
C ARG A 38 -10.72 -11.84 8.99
N ILE A 39 -10.68 -12.10 7.69
CA ILE A 39 -11.47 -11.38 6.70
C ILE A 39 -12.97 -11.59 6.95
N GLN A 40 -13.39 -12.83 7.19
CA GLN A 40 -14.79 -13.16 7.51
C GLN A 40 -15.26 -12.52 8.82
N THR A 41 -14.39 -12.44 9.83
CA THR A 41 -14.69 -11.74 11.09
C THR A 41 -14.92 -10.24 10.83
N ALA A 42 -14.05 -9.60 10.06
CA ALA A 42 -14.24 -8.19 9.68
C ALA A 42 -15.57 -7.97 8.94
N LYS A 43 -15.90 -8.85 8.01
CA LYS A 43 -17.18 -8.81 7.29
C LYS A 43 -18.38 -8.99 8.22
N ALA A 44 -18.31 -9.91 9.17
CA ALA A 44 -19.37 -10.13 10.17
C ALA A 44 -19.58 -8.92 11.08
N MET A 45 -18.57 -8.08 11.29
CA MET A 45 -18.66 -6.80 11.99
C MET A 45 -19.32 -5.69 11.13
N GLY A 46 -19.72 -5.98 9.90
CA GLY A 46 -20.34 -5.01 8.98
C GLY A 46 -19.34 -4.18 8.18
N LEU A 47 -18.06 -4.57 8.16
CA LEU A 47 -17.05 -3.93 7.32
C LEU A 47 -17.17 -4.44 5.88
N ASN A 48 -16.73 -3.62 4.93
CA ASN A 48 -16.78 -3.94 3.50
C ASN A 48 -15.40 -3.83 2.82
N THR A 49 -14.38 -3.41 3.56
CA THR A 49 -13.06 -3.11 3.01
C THR A 49 -11.96 -3.56 3.98
N ILE A 50 -10.89 -4.11 3.47
CA ILE A 50 -9.67 -4.42 4.21
C ILE A 50 -8.56 -3.47 3.77
N ALA A 51 -7.94 -2.77 4.72
CA ALA A 51 -6.72 -2.02 4.49
C ALA A 51 -5.52 -2.82 4.99
N PHE A 52 -4.39 -2.74 4.33
CA PHE A 52 -3.18 -3.39 4.82
C PHE A 52 -1.91 -2.77 4.27
N TYR A 53 -0.87 -2.75 5.12
CA TYR A 53 0.51 -2.44 4.75
C TYR A 53 1.19 -3.62 4.09
N VAL A 54 2.21 -3.31 3.28
CA VAL A 54 3.19 -4.29 2.79
C VAL A 54 4.56 -3.93 3.35
N PHE A 55 5.15 -4.85 4.10
CA PHE A 55 6.47 -4.67 4.70
C PHE A 55 7.55 -5.09 3.70
N TRP A 56 8.18 -4.13 3.06
CA TRP A 56 9.20 -4.35 2.04
C TRP A 56 10.35 -5.24 2.53
N ASN A 57 10.86 -4.98 3.74
CA ASN A 57 11.94 -5.76 4.35
C ASN A 57 11.60 -7.24 4.65
N GLN A 58 10.34 -7.64 4.48
CA GLN A 58 9.94 -9.04 4.54
C GLN A 58 9.96 -9.71 3.15
N LEU A 59 9.90 -8.91 2.09
CA LEU A 59 9.82 -9.39 0.72
C LEU A 59 11.19 -9.49 0.07
N GLU A 60 12.00 -8.43 0.16
CA GLU A 60 13.35 -8.41 -0.40
C GLU A 60 14.33 -9.04 0.57
N GLN A 61 14.98 -10.12 0.13
CA GLN A 61 15.93 -10.85 0.95
C GLN A 61 17.32 -10.23 0.88
N PRO A 62 18.22 -10.50 1.85
CA PRO A 62 19.57 -9.93 1.86
C PRO A 62 20.42 -10.25 0.63
N ASP A 63 20.12 -11.34 -0.07
CA ASP A 63 20.79 -11.75 -1.32
C ASP A 63 20.20 -11.09 -2.57
N GLY A 64 19.21 -10.19 -2.41
CA GLY A 64 18.51 -9.50 -3.49
C GLY A 64 17.39 -10.30 -4.13
N SER A 65 17.11 -11.53 -3.66
CA SER A 65 15.97 -12.30 -4.10
C SER A 65 14.67 -11.79 -3.45
N TRP A 66 13.52 -12.22 -3.97
CA TRP A 66 12.20 -11.82 -3.49
C TRP A 66 11.43 -13.05 -2.97
N ASP A 67 10.90 -12.94 -1.76
CA ASP A 67 10.02 -13.96 -1.18
C ASP A 67 8.56 -13.48 -1.19
N PHE A 68 7.74 -14.09 -2.04
CA PHE A 68 6.29 -13.92 -2.09
C PHE A 68 5.57 -15.20 -1.63
N SER A 69 6.16 -15.98 -0.74
CA SER A 69 5.56 -17.22 -0.23
C SER A 69 4.92 -17.03 1.15
N GLY A 70 4.08 -17.98 1.55
CA GLY A 70 3.50 -18.01 2.88
C GLY A 70 2.75 -16.74 3.25
N ARG A 71 3.20 -16.01 4.27
CA ARG A 71 2.61 -14.74 4.70
C ARG A 71 2.94 -13.57 3.76
N ASN A 72 3.98 -13.74 2.95
CA ASN A 72 4.43 -12.74 1.99
C ASN A 72 3.68 -12.82 0.65
N ASP A 73 2.76 -13.77 0.48
CA ASP A 73 1.94 -13.90 -0.73
C ASP A 73 0.82 -12.85 -0.76
N ILE A 74 1.24 -11.63 -1.01
CA ILE A 74 0.35 -10.45 -1.04
C ILE A 74 -0.74 -10.60 -2.11
N ALA A 75 -0.39 -11.20 -3.25
CA ALA A 75 -1.34 -11.44 -4.32
C ALA A 75 -2.48 -12.36 -3.85
N ALA A 76 -2.15 -13.49 -3.24
CA ALA A 76 -3.16 -14.41 -2.71
C ALA A 76 -4.01 -13.79 -1.59
N PHE A 77 -3.46 -12.89 -0.78
CA PHE A 77 -4.26 -12.20 0.23
C PHE A 77 -5.30 -11.25 -0.41
N ILE A 78 -4.92 -10.52 -1.45
CA ILE A 78 -5.84 -9.64 -2.19
C ILE A 78 -6.93 -10.48 -2.87
N ASP A 79 -6.55 -11.58 -3.52
CA ASP A 79 -7.48 -12.49 -4.18
C ASP A 79 -8.47 -13.10 -3.17
N LEU A 80 -7.99 -13.44 -1.98
CA LEU A 80 -8.83 -13.93 -0.88
C LEU A 80 -9.81 -12.88 -0.38
N CYS A 81 -9.42 -11.60 -0.30
CA CYS A 81 -10.37 -10.52 0.02
C CYS A 81 -11.49 -10.46 -1.03
N GLN A 82 -11.16 -10.60 -2.31
CA GLN A 82 -12.16 -10.63 -3.39
C GLN A 82 -13.09 -11.84 -3.27
N GLU A 83 -12.56 -13.03 -3.02
CA GLU A 83 -13.37 -14.25 -2.81
C GLU A 83 -14.38 -14.08 -1.66
N GLU A 84 -13.98 -13.43 -0.58
CA GLU A 84 -14.86 -13.13 0.56
C GLU A 84 -15.78 -11.92 0.32
N GLY A 85 -15.70 -11.26 -0.86
CA GLY A 85 -16.51 -10.10 -1.23
C GLY A 85 -16.13 -8.83 -0.45
N MET A 86 -14.85 -8.68 -0.12
CA MET A 86 -14.29 -7.50 0.54
C MET A 86 -13.46 -6.68 -0.44
N TRP A 87 -13.61 -5.37 -0.37
CA TRP A 87 -12.75 -4.42 -1.09
C TRP A 87 -11.41 -4.25 -0.39
N VAL A 88 -10.45 -3.64 -1.08
CA VAL A 88 -9.09 -3.44 -0.58
C VAL A 88 -8.67 -1.98 -0.71
N LEU A 89 -8.09 -1.43 0.35
CA LEU A 89 -7.23 -0.26 0.33
C LEU A 89 -5.78 -0.74 0.39
N PHE A 90 -5.06 -0.59 -0.71
CA PHE A 90 -3.70 -1.09 -0.83
C PHE A 90 -2.68 -0.06 -0.37
N ARG A 91 -1.85 -0.42 0.61
CA ARG A 91 -0.90 0.47 1.28
C ARG A 91 0.54 -0.04 1.11
N PRO A 92 1.14 0.07 -0.09
CA PRO A 92 2.45 -0.52 -0.39
C PRO A 92 3.64 0.26 0.18
N GLY A 93 3.46 1.44 0.69
CA GLY A 93 4.55 2.31 1.14
C GLY A 93 5.21 3.09 -0.01
N PRO A 94 6.59 3.13 -0.05
CA PRO A 94 7.62 2.22 0.49
C PRO A 94 7.81 2.18 2.00
N TYR A 95 7.69 3.32 2.67
CA TYR A 95 7.65 3.41 4.13
C TYR A 95 6.20 3.25 4.60
N VAL A 96 5.98 2.42 5.60
CA VAL A 96 4.62 2.12 6.10
C VAL A 96 4.45 2.37 7.60
N CYS A 97 5.49 2.74 8.34
CA CYS A 97 5.47 2.86 9.80
C CYS A 97 5.05 1.54 10.46
N GLY A 98 3.77 1.40 10.78
CA GLY A 98 3.10 0.17 11.17
C GLY A 98 3.65 -0.51 12.43
N GLU A 99 4.35 0.23 13.33
CA GLU A 99 5.08 -0.36 14.47
C GLU A 99 5.93 -1.55 14.00
N TRP A 100 6.66 -1.36 12.90
CA TRP A 100 7.54 -2.34 12.28
C TRP A 100 8.96 -1.79 12.12
N ASP A 101 9.95 -2.66 12.18
CA ASP A 101 11.36 -2.30 12.06
C ASP A 101 11.59 -1.42 10.83
N LEU A 102 12.18 -0.22 11.05
CA LEU A 102 12.47 0.80 10.04
C LEU A 102 11.25 1.19 9.18
N GLY A 103 10.03 1.05 9.73
CA GLY A 103 8.81 1.30 8.97
C GLY A 103 8.66 0.44 7.71
N GLY A 104 9.25 -0.75 7.72
CA GLY A 104 9.23 -1.72 6.61
C GLY A 104 10.37 -1.56 5.60
N LEU A 105 11.22 -0.55 5.72
CA LEU A 105 12.36 -0.37 4.82
C LEU A 105 13.46 -1.41 5.06
N PRO A 106 14.14 -1.92 4.02
CA PRO A 106 15.30 -2.79 4.17
C PRO A 106 16.48 -2.10 4.84
N THR A 107 17.18 -2.82 5.72
CA THR A 107 18.30 -2.28 6.52
C THR A 107 19.48 -1.80 5.67
N TYR A 108 19.69 -2.41 4.50
CA TYR A 108 20.80 -2.02 3.60
C TYR A 108 20.67 -0.58 3.04
N LEU A 109 19.48 0.01 3.15
CA LEU A 109 19.26 1.40 2.74
C LEU A 109 19.83 2.40 3.74
N ILE A 110 20.03 1.98 4.99
CA ILE A 110 20.58 2.83 6.04
C ILE A 110 22.09 2.61 6.07
N LYS A 111 22.83 3.53 5.49
CA LYS A 111 24.30 3.49 5.49
C LYS A 111 24.92 4.33 6.59
N ASP A 112 24.26 5.40 6.96
CA ASP A 112 24.69 6.38 7.95
C ASP A 112 23.48 7.15 8.48
N ASP A 113 23.67 7.94 9.52
CA ASP A 113 22.61 8.73 10.16
C ASP A 113 22.33 10.06 9.43
N VAL A 114 23.02 10.34 8.32
CA VAL A 114 23.00 11.64 7.63
C VAL A 114 22.31 11.56 6.29
N THR A 115 22.41 10.42 5.60
CA THR A 115 21.83 10.27 4.25
C THR A 115 20.31 10.12 4.33
N PRO A 116 19.53 11.12 3.87
CA PRO A 116 18.08 11.07 4.00
C PRO A 116 17.49 9.98 3.10
N LEU A 117 16.59 9.20 3.66
CA LEU A 117 15.69 8.31 2.93
C LEU A 117 14.42 9.07 2.52
N ARG A 118 13.55 8.45 1.74
CA ARG A 118 12.27 9.05 1.34
C ARG A 118 12.48 10.43 0.68
N TYR A 119 13.50 10.51 -0.17
CA TYR A 119 13.96 11.76 -0.77
C TYR A 119 14.46 11.53 -2.21
N THR A 120 14.00 12.35 -3.14
CA THR A 120 14.33 12.22 -4.58
C THR A 120 15.81 12.41 -4.89
N GLY A 121 16.54 13.18 -4.08
CA GLY A 121 17.98 13.39 -4.23
C GLY A 121 18.84 12.20 -3.76
N ASN A 122 18.28 11.21 -3.07
CA ASN A 122 18.98 9.99 -2.72
C ASN A 122 18.82 8.96 -3.84
N GLN A 123 19.75 8.95 -4.80
CA GLN A 123 19.68 8.06 -5.96
C GLN A 123 19.59 6.58 -5.58
N GLN A 124 20.35 6.13 -4.58
CA GLN A 124 20.33 4.73 -4.15
C GLN A 124 18.96 4.32 -3.60
N PHE A 125 18.37 5.17 -2.78
CA PHE A 125 17.01 4.94 -2.27
C PHE A 125 16.00 4.91 -3.42
N MET A 126 16.08 5.87 -4.34
CA MET A 126 15.17 5.97 -5.49
C MET A 126 15.25 4.74 -6.41
N GLU A 127 16.45 4.23 -6.68
CA GLU A 127 16.64 3.02 -7.47
C GLU A 127 16.08 1.78 -6.75
N ALA A 128 16.35 1.64 -5.46
CA ALA A 128 15.87 0.51 -4.65
C ALA A 128 14.33 0.52 -4.54
N GLN A 129 13.74 1.66 -4.18
CA GLN A 129 12.28 1.75 -4.09
C GLN A 129 11.59 1.54 -5.45
N THR A 130 12.22 1.97 -6.55
CA THR A 130 11.67 1.73 -7.88
C THR A 130 11.55 0.23 -8.15
N ARG A 131 12.60 -0.56 -7.84
CA ARG A 131 12.54 -2.02 -7.98
C ARG A 131 11.43 -2.63 -7.11
N TYR A 132 11.29 -2.17 -5.86
CA TYR A 132 10.23 -2.60 -4.97
C TYR A 132 8.83 -2.26 -5.50
N LEU A 133 8.63 -1.01 -5.91
CA LEU A 133 7.34 -0.55 -6.42
C LEU A 133 6.95 -1.23 -7.74
N GLU A 134 7.93 -1.61 -8.57
CA GLU A 134 7.65 -2.45 -9.75
C GLU A 134 7.05 -3.79 -9.35
N LYS A 135 7.58 -4.46 -8.31
CA LYS A 135 7.00 -5.70 -7.78
C LYS A 135 5.59 -5.48 -7.23
N MET A 136 5.37 -4.37 -6.54
CA MET A 136 4.04 -4.02 -6.04
C MET A 136 3.06 -3.73 -7.18
N ALA A 137 3.51 -3.10 -8.25
CA ALA A 137 2.70 -2.84 -9.43
C ALA A 137 2.32 -4.13 -10.17
N GLU A 138 3.25 -5.08 -10.33
CA GLU A 138 2.97 -6.41 -10.90
C GLU A 138 1.82 -7.11 -10.15
N ILE A 139 1.74 -6.95 -8.82
CA ILE A 139 0.70 -7.52 -7.97
C ILE A 139 -0.60 -6.71 -8.06
N ALA A 140 -0.52 -5.39 -7.94
CA ALA A 140 -1.68 -4.54 -7.75
C ALA A 140 -2.44 -4.24 -9.04
N ILE A 141 -1.76 -3.99 -10.17
CA ILE A 141 -2.40 -3.52 -11.40
C ILE A 141 -3.48 -4.48 -11.92
N PRO A 142 -3.24 -5.81 -11.99
CA PRO A 142 -4.29 -6.74 -12.41
C PRO A 142 -5.49 -6.79 -11.44
N ARG A 143 -5.28 -6.37 -10.18
CA ARG A 143 -6.26 -6.44 -9.08
C ARG A 143 -6.95 -5.10 -8.77
N LEU A 144 -6.74 -4.08 -9.57
CA LEU A 144 -7.49 -2.82 -9.45
C LEU A 144 -8.97 -3.03 -9.78
N SER A 145 -9.85 -2.29 -9.10
CA SER A 145 -11.31 -2.40 -9.30
C SER A 145 -11.74 -2.16 -10.76
N ARG A 146 -11.08 -1.27 -11.47
CA ARG A 146 -11.33 -1.06 -12.91
C ARG A 146 -10.91 -2.24 -13.80
N ASN A 147 -10.07 -3.14 -13.30
CA ASN A 147 -9.63 -4.37 -13.98
C ASN A 147 -10.37 -5.61 -13.45
N GLY A 148 -11.43 -5.40 -12.63
CA GLY A 148 -12.26 -6.46 -12.08
C GLY A 148 -11.75 -7.00 -10.72
N GLY A 149 -10.70 -6.44 -10.15
CA GLY A 149 -10.18 -6.82 -8.84
C GLY A 149 -10.78 -6.04 -7.68
N PRO A 150 -10.35 -6.29 -6.44
CA PRO A 150 -10.92 -5.68 -5.25
C PRO A 150 -10.25 -4.37 -4.83
N ILE A 151 -9.10 -3.98 -5.40
CA ILE A 151 -8.37 -2.77 -4.98
C ILE A 151 -9.11 -1.52 -5.43
N LEU A 152 -9.62 -0.74 -4.47
CA LEU A 152 -10.30 0.53 -4.71
C LEU A 152 -9.33 1.68 -4.92
N MET A 153 -8.33 1.79 -4.07
CA MET A 153 -7.36 2.89 -4.04
C MET A 153 -5.98 2.39 -3.60
N VAL A 154 -4.95 3.12 -4.01
CA VAL A 154 -3.56 2.92 -3.57
C VAL A 154 -3.15 4.10 -2.69
N GLN A 155 -2.62 3.82 -1.51
CA GLN A 155 -2.00 4.84 -0.67
C GLN A 155 -0.61 5.17 -1.21
N LEU A 156 -0.32 6.46 -1.26
CA LEU A 156 1.02 6.96 -1.55
C LEU A 156 1.73 7.24 -0.24
N GLU A 157 2.81 6.50 0.04
CA GLU A 157 3.61 6.71 1.24
C GLU A 157 2.84 6.51 2.55
N ASN A 158 3.40 6.91 3.70
CA ASN A 158 2.69 6.91 4.97
C ASN A 158 3.19 8.04 5.87
N GLU A 159 2.25 8.90 6.29
CA GLU A 159 2.49 10.00 7.24
C GLU A 159 3.70 10.86 6.86
N TYR A 160 3.85 11.13 5.57
CA TYR A 160 5.03 11.82 5.06
C TYR A 160 5.16 13.25 5.61
N GLY A 161 4.05 13.93 5.86
CA GLY A 161 4.04 15.25 6.50
C GLY A 161 4.61 15.27 7.92
N SER A 162 4.58 14.12 8.62
CA SER A 162 5.21 13.96 9.95
C SER A 162 6.71 13.64 9.89
N TYR A 163 7.22 13.24 8.73
CA TYR A 163 8.64 12.99 8.50
C TYR A 163 9.36 14.31 8.22
N LYS A 164 9.86 14.96 9.24
CA LYS A 164 10.56 16.27 9.14
C LYS A 164 11.86 16.16 8.34
N SER A 165 11.75 15.92 7.03
CA SER A 165 12.90 15.96 6.13
C SER A 165 13.44 17.38 6.04
N PRO A 166 14.75 17.57 5.91
CA PRO A 166 15.35 18.89 5.67
C PRO A 166 15.21 19.36 4.22
N HIS A 167 14.53 18.59 3.36
CA HIS A 167 14.38 18.84 1.92
C HIS A 167 12.93 19.07 1.54
N ASP A 168 12.69 19.72 0.42
CA ASP A 168 11.34 19.90 -0.13
C ASP A 168 10.78 18.55 -0.60
N GLU A 169 9.74 18.11 0.05
CA GLU A 169 9.23 16.76 0.01
C GLU A 169 8.10 16.53 -0.99
N MET A 170 7.47 17.57 -1.47
CA MET A 170 6.36 17.44 -2.43
C MET A 170 6.83 16.72 -3.70
N ALA A 171 8.06 16.97 -4.15
CA ALA A 171 8.65 16.29 -5.28
C ALA A 171 8.70 14.76 -5.11
N TYR A 172 8.89 14.27 -3.90
CA TYR A 172 8.90 12.84 -3.60
C TYR A 172 7.49 12.22 -3.71
N ILE A 173 6.49 12.86 -3.13
CA ILE A 173 5.10 12.42 -3.23
C ILE A 173 4.59 12.52 -4.68
N GLU A 174 4.95 13.58 -5.39
CA GLU A 174 4.62 13.73 -6.81
C GLU A 174 5.27 12.63 -7.65
N TRP A 175 6.52 12.27 -7.37
CA TRP A 175 7.20 11.17 -8.04
C TRP A 175 6.47 9.82 -7.81
N LEU A 176 6.06 9.53 -6.57
CA LEU A 176 5.28 8.32 -6.25
C LEU A 176 3.95 8.31 -7.01
N LYS A 177 3.23 9.42 -7.04
CA LYS A 177 1.98 9.56 -7.78
C LYS A 177 2.19 9.32 -9.27
N ASP A 178 3.24 9.91 -9.84
CA ASP A 178 3.60 9.76 -11.25
C ASP A 178 3.96 8.32 -11.59
N PHE A 179 4.76 7.68 -10.73
CA PHE A 179 5.09 6.25 -10.89
C PHE A 179 3.83 5.41 -11.02
N TRP A 180 2.93 5.49 -10.06
CA TRP A 180 1.71 4.72 -10.03
C TRP A 180 0.75 5.09 -11.18
N THR A 181 0.64 6.36 -11.52
CA THR A 181 -0.17 6.85 -12.63
C THR A 181 0.31 6.27 -13.96
N LYS A 182 1.62 6.26 -14.22
CA LYS A 182 2.22 5.64 -15.42
C LYS A 182 1.97 4.15 -15.52
N LYS A 183 1.86 3.45 -14.38
CA LYS A 183 1.45 2.03 -14.33
C LYS A 183 -0.07 1.84 -14.51
N GLY A 184 -0.80 2.93 -14.59
CA GLY A 184 -2.23 2.90 -14.71
C GLY A 184 -2.97 2.70 -13.37
N ALA A 185 -2.39 2.95 -12.21
CA ALA A 185 -3.07 2.95 -10.92
C ALA A 185 -3.84 4.25 -10.65
N GLY A 186 -4.73 4.21 -9.68
CA GLY A 186 -5.57 5.31 -9.16
C GLY A 186 -7.01 4.84 -8.95
N PRO A 187 -7.76 5.56 -8.14
CA PRO A 187 -7.38 6.77 -7.41
C PRO A 187 -6.39 6.52 -6.27
N PHE A 188 -5.81 7.62 -5.77
CA PHE A 188 -4.84 7.63 -4.68
C PHE A 188 -5.38 8.34 -3.46
N TYR A 189 -4.78 8.04 -2.29
CA TYR A 189 -4.98 8.78 -1.07
C TYR A 189 -3.66 8.88 -0.29
N LEU A 190 -3.60 9.85 0.61
CA LEU A 190 -2.53 10.04 1.58
C LEU A 190 -3.06 9.74 2.98
N SER A 191 -2.21 9.33 3.89
CA SER A 191 -2.43 9.40 5.32
C SER A 191 -1.43 10.37 5.92
N GLU A 192 -1.92 11.32 6.70
CA GLU A 192 -1.08 12.26 7.41
C GLU A 192 -1.12 11.95 8.91
N GLY A 193 0.03 12.06 9.55
CA GLY A 193 0.12 12.03 11.01
C GLY A 193 -0.41 13.34 11.60
N SER A 194 -0.95 13.29 12.82
CA SER A 194 -1.39 14.45 13.59
C SER A 194 -0.21 15.21 14.22
#